data_0e855d57ff2b6887795948b6ff028939
#
_entry.id   0e855d57ff2b6887795948b6ff028939
#
_cell.length_a   1.000
_cell.length_b   1.000
_cell.length_c   1.000
_cell.angle_alpha   90.00
_cell.angle_beta   90.00
_cell.angle_gamma   90.00
#
_symmetry.space_group_name_H-M   'P 1'
#
loop_
_entity.id
_entity.type
_entity.pdbx_description
1 polymer ?
#
loop_
_entity_poly.entity_id
_entity_poly.type
_entity_poly.pdbx_seq_one_letter_code
_entity_poly.pdbx_strand_id
1 'polypeptide(L)'
;MQVLPNRDPAAELDQLVRDALPDQRGLAAWRALLLAHASLMRELSTDLALRTRLPLGDFDALAQLAMAGGELRMTDLATRTFSSRSAMTRRVDRLIEEGLVQRTRSDADGRGVVIGLTETGLGRLLEAVPIHLEGVSKLFIERLDDEELEVLDRALDKVSLDCSFG
;
A
#
# COMPACT_ATOMS: atom_id res chain seq x y z
N MET A 1 -16.31 28.93 14.62
CA MET A 1 -16.59 27.80 13.72
C MET A 1 -18.05 27.95 13.29
N GLN A 2 -18.32 28.50 12.08
CA GLN A 2 -19.66 28.70 11.58
C GLN A 2 -20.21 27.37 11.06
N VAL A 3 -21.25 26.86 11.70
CA VAL A 3 -22.04 25.72 11.19
C VAL A 3 -22.81 26.22 9.96
N LEU A 4 -22.83 25.45 8.89
CA LEU A 4 -23.51 25.78 7.63
C LEU A 4 -24.99 26.09 7.90
N PRO A 5 -25.48 27.32 7.68
CA PRO A 5 -26.86 27.66 7.97
C PRO A 5 -27.75 27.10 6.86
N ASN A 6 -28.69 26.25 7.24
CA ASN A 6 -29.88 25.85 6.45
C ASN A 6 -29.61 25.18 5.07
N ARG A 7 -28.49 24.51 4.91
CA ARG A 7 -28.17 23.64 3.76
C ARG A 7 -28.13 22.20 4.23
N ASP A 8 -28.65 21.29 3.42
CA ASP A 8 -28.45 19.85 3.60
C ASP A 8 -27.26 19.39 2.74
N PRO A 9 -26.04 19.25 3.33
CA PRO A 9 -24.85 18.88 2.58
C PRO A 9 -24.99 17.48 1.96
N ALA A 10 -25.78 16.59 2.54
CA ALA A 10 -25.99 15.26 2.01
C ALA A 10 -26.83 15.30 0.72
N ALA A 11 -27.90 16.09 0.71
CA ALA A 11 -28.73 16.26 -0.49
C ALA A 11 -27.97 16.95 -1.62
N GLU A 12 -27.16 17.98 -1.31
CA GLU A 12 -26.31 18.67 -2.29
C GLU A 12 -25.26 17.69 -2.89
N LEU A 13 -24.61 16.88 -2.05
CA LEU A 13 -23.64 15.88 -2.51
C LEU A 13 -24.31 14.82 -3.38
N ASP A 14 -25.45 14.32 -2.96
CA ASP A 14 -26.23 13.33 -3.74
C ASP A 14 -26.66 13.87 -5.11
N GLN A 15 -27.01 15.15 -5.20
CA GLN A 15 -27.32 15.77 -6.48
C GLN A 15 -26.10 15.86 -7.38
N LEU A 16 -24.94 16.28 -6.86
CA LEU A 16 -23.70 16.32 -7.61
C LEU A 16 -23.28 14.93 -8.10
N VAL A 17 -23.47 13.89 -7.28
CA VAL A 17 -23.17 12.50 -7.68
C VAL A 17 -24.10 12.07 -8.83
N ARG A 18 -25.39 12.37 -8.75
CA ARG A 18 -26.35 12.06 -9.84
C ARG A 18 -26.02 12.81 -11.14
N ASP A 19 -25.58 14.05 -11.04
CA ASP A 19 -25.22 14.86 -12.20
C ASP A 19 -23.93 14.37 -12.87
N ALA A 20 -22.95 13.95 -12.06
CA ALA A 20 -21.65 13.46 -12.54
C ALA A 20 -21.72 12.00 -13.03
N LEU A 21 -22.56 11.16 -12.44
CA LEU A 21 -22.74 9.74 -12.74
C LEU A 21 -24.22 9.41 -12.82
N PRO A 22 -24.89 9.75 -13.92
CA PRO A 22 -26.36 9.64 -14.04
C PRO A 22 -26.92 8.22 -13.81
N ASP A 23 -26.20 7.19 -14.23
CA ASP A 23 -26.62 5.80 -14.03
C ASP A 23 -26.08 5.17 -12.74
N GLN A 24 -25.20 5.89 -12.01
CA GLN A 24 -24.54 5.45 -10.74
C GLN A 24 -23.88 4.06 -10.82
N ARG A 25 -23.67 3.52 -12.03
CA ARG A 25 -23.02 2.22 -12.22
C ARG A 25 -21.62 2.24 -11.65
N GLY A 26 -21.27 1.17 -10.96
CA GLY A 26 -19.94 1.01 -10.38
C GLY A 26 -19.68 1.80 -9.09
N LEU A 27 -20.54 2.77 -8.70
CA LEU A 27 -20.32 3.52 -7.46
C LEU A 27 -20.36 2.64 -6.21
N ALA A 28 -21.23 1.63 -6.21
CA ALA A 28 -21.27 0.63 -5.14
C ALA A 28 -19.98 -0.21 -5.09
N ALA A 29 -19.49 -0.65 -6.25
CA ALA A 29 -18.22 -1.39 -6.34
C ALA A 29 -17.04 -0.53 -5.89
N TRP A 30 -16.99 0.75 -6.31
CA TRP A 30 -15.98 1.70 -5.85
C TRP A 30 -15.97 1.87 -4.33
N ARG A 31 -17.14 2.09 -3.73
CA ARG A 31 -17.27 2.20 -2.26
C ARG A 31 -16.85 0.91 -1.55
N ALA A 32 -17.25 -0.25 -2.09
CA ALA A 32 -16.86 -1.55 -1.54
C ALA A 32 -15.35 -1.75 -1.60
N LEU A 33 -14.69 -1.39 -2.70
CA LEU A 33 -13.24 -1.45 -2.84
C LEU A 33 -12.53 -0.59 -1.81
N LEU A 34 -12.95 0.67 -1.64
CA LEU A 34 -12.35 1.57 -0.66
C LEU A 34 -12.52 1.06 0.77
N LEU A 35 -13.71 0.57 1.11
CA LEU A 35 -14.00 0.05 2.44
C LEU A 35 -13.22 -1.24 2.72
N ALA A 36 -13.18 -2.16 1.76
CA ALA A 36 -12.43 -3.40 1.87
C ALA A 36 -10.92 -3.11 2.05
N HIS A 37 -10.36 -2.26 1.19
CA HIS A 37 -8.96 -1.85 1.29
C HIS A 37 -8.64 -1.24 2.66
N ALA A 38 -9.43 -0.25 3.12
CA ALA A 38 -9.17 0.40 4.40
C ALA A 38 -9.27 -0.58 5.58
N SER A 39 -10.23 -1.50 5.55
CA SER A 39 -10.42 -2.49 6.61
C SER A 39 -9.30 -3.52 6.62
N LEU A 40 -8.94 -4.09 5.46
CA LEU A 40 -7.85 -5.05 5.33
C LEU A 40 -6.51 -4.46 5.77
N MET A 41 -6.16 -3.27 5.28
CA MET A 41 -4.90 -2.62 5.64
C MET A 41 -4.82 -2.31 7.14
N ARG A 42 -5.90 -1.92 7.77
CA ARG A 42 -5.94 -1.68 9.22
C ARG A 42 -5.69 -2.96 10.01
N GLU A 43 -6.40 -4.05 9.69
CA GLU A 43 -6.28 -5.32 10.41
C GLU A 43 -4.90 -5.95 10.19
N LEU A 44 -4.41 -6.01 8.94
CA LEU A 44 -3.08 -6.52 8.61
C LEU A 44 -1.98 -5.71 9.28
N SER A 45 -2.10 -4.38 9.30
CA SER A 45 -1.12 -3.51 9.95
C SER A 45 -1.09 -3.73 11.46
N THR A 46 -2.26 -3.90 12.08
CA THR A 46 -2.36 -4.13 13.52
C THR A 46 -1.77 -5.49 13.91
N ASP A 47 -2.17 -6.56 13.22
CA ASP A 47 -1.70 -7.91 13.51
C ASP A 47 -0.17 -8.04 13.31
N LEU A 48 0.33 -7.56 12.17
CA LEU A 48 1.75 -7.60 11.85
C LEU A 48 2.59 -6.85 12.90
N ALA A 49 2.18 -5.62 13.25
CA ALA A 49 2.89 -4.81 14.24
C ALA A 49 2.88 -5.44 15.63
N LEU A 50 1.76 -6.03 16.06
CA LEU A 50 1.65 -6.69 17.36
C LEU A 50 2.53 -7.93 17.44
N ARG A 51 2.56 -8.76 16.40
CA ARG A 51 3.26 -10.05 16.42
C ARG A 51 4.74 -9.95 16.07
N THR A 52 5.12 -8.96 15.25
CA THR A 52 6.49 -8.82 14.76
C THR A 52 7.18 -7.54 15.20
N ARG A 53 6.47 -6.54 15.70
CA ARG A 53 6.96 -5.17 15.93
C ARG A 53 7.47 -4.50 14.65
N LEU A 54 7.10 -5.01 13.45
CA LEU A 54 7.42 -4.41 12.16
C LEU A 54 6.17 -3.74 11.60
N PRO A 55 6.13 -2.40 11.45
CA PRO A 55 5.01 -1.72 10.82
C PRO A 55 4.79 -2.20 9.38
N LEU A 56 3.54 -2.32 8.93
CA LEU A 56 3.21 -2.81 7.59
C LEU A 56 3.93 -2.04 6.48
N GLY A 57 4.01 -0.72 6.58
CA GLY A 57 4.74 0.06 5.57
C GLY A 57 6.24 -0.18 5.55
N ASP A 58 6.85 -0.59 6.66
CA ASP A 58 8.26 -0.98 6.72
C ASP A 58 8.44 -2.38 6.12
N PHE A 59 7.54 -3.31 6.44
CA PHE A 59 7.42 -4.61 5.78
C PHE A 59 7.34 -4.46 4.25
N ASP A 60 6.45 -3.60 3.75
CA ASP A 60 6.30 -3.34 2.32
C ASP A 60 7.60 -2.83 1.69
N ALA A 61 8.29 -1.89 2.36
CA ALA A 61 9.56 -1.37 1.85
C ALA A 61 10.64 -2.46 1.77
N LEU A 62 10.78 -3.30 2.80
CA LEU A 62 11.72 -4.43 2.80
C LEU A 62 11.34 -5.46 1.74
N ALA A 63 10.04 -5.77 1.58
CA ALA A 63 9.56 -6.69 0.57
C ALA A 63 9.84 -6.19 -0.86
N GLN A 64 9.62 -4.90 -1.15
CA GLN A 64 9.94 -4.32 -2.45
C GLN A 64 11.44 -4.36 -2.76
N LEU A 65 12.29 -4.11 -1.76
CA LEU A 65 13.73 -4.27 -1.91
C LEU A 65 14.11 -5.72 -2.22
N ALA A 66 13.59 -6.68 -1.46
CA ALA A 66 13.87 -8.10 -1.67
C ALA A 66 13.44 -8.57 -3.07
N MET A 67 12.23 -8.21 -3.51
CA MET A 67 11.72 -8.55 -4.84
C MET A 67 12.50 -7.91 -5.98
N ALA A 68 13.17 -6.79 -5.73
CA ALA A 68 14.02 -6.10 -6.71
C ALA A 68 15.48 -6.60 -6.75
N GLY A 69 15.79 -7.68 -6.04
CA GLY A 69 17.16 -8.21 -5.98
C GLY A 69 18.03 -7.57 -4.89
N GLY A 70 17.41 -6.89 -3.93
CA GLY A 70 18.05 -6.33 -2.75
C GLY A 70 18.30 -4.81 -2.80
N GLU A 71 18.18 -4.15 -3.96
CA GLU A 71 18.47 -2.73 -4.10
C GLU A 71 17.43 -2.00 -4.98
N LEU A 72 17.08 -0.76 -4.59
CA LEU A 72 16.24 0.14 -5.38
C LEU A 72 16.69 1.59 -5.21
N ARG A 73 16.46 2.40 -6.24
CA ARG A 73 16.56 3.85 -6.08
C ARG A 73 15.46 4.34 -5.12
N MET A 74 15.75 5.36 -4.33
CA MET A 74 14.79 5.96 -3.39
C MET A 74 13.46 6.34 -4.06
N THR A 75 13.51 6.86 -5.28
CA THR A 75 12.33 7.21 -6.07
C THR A 75 11.50 6.00 -6.43
N ASP A 76 12.14 4.91 -6.86
CA ASP A 76 11.47 3.69 -7.30
C ASP A 76 10.83 2.97 -6.10
N LEU A 77 11.53 2.97 -4.95
CA LEU A 77 10.99 2.44 -3.72
C LEU A 77 9.74 3.22 -3.27
N ALA A 78 9.76 4.55 -3.34
CA ALA A 78 8.61 5.39 -3.03
C ALA A 78 7.42 5.11 -3.96
N THR A 79 7.66 4.99 -5.26
CA THR A 79 6.65 4.66 -6.26
C THR A 79 6.03 3.29 -6.02
N ARG A 80 6.85 2.24 -5.83
CA ARG A 80 6.39 0.86 -5.63
C ARG A 80 5.58 0.66 -4.34
N THR A 81 5.87 1.47 -3.31
CA THR A 81 5.11 1.43 -2.04
C THR A 81 3.99 2.47 -1.96
N PHE A 82 3.66 3.12 -3.08
CA PHE A 82 2.65 4.19 -3.15
C PHE A 82 2.85 5.27 -2.08
N SER A 83 4.10 5.56 -1.75
CA SER A 83 4.46 6.52 -0.69
C SER A 83 4.95 7.84 -1.28
N SER A 84 4.65 8.97 -0.61
CA SER A 84 5.29 10.23 -0.97
C SER A 84 6.81 10.16 -0.71
N ARG A 85 7.59 10.91 -1.48
CA ARG A 85 9.06 10.97 -1.33
C ARG A 85 9.46 11.33 0.12
N SER A 86 8.77 12.29 0.74
CA SER A 86 9.06 12.70 2.11
C SER A 86 8.72 11.62 3.14
N ALA A 87 7.63 10.88 2.95
CA ALA A 87 7.27 9.76 3.81
C ALA A 87 8.28 8.62 3.68
N MET A 88 8.70 8.31 2.45
CA MET A 88 9.71 7.27 2.20
C MET A 88 11.08 7.66 2.78
N THR A 89 11.49 8.92 2.67
CA THR A 89 12.76 9.37 3.29
C THR A 89 12.75 9.11 4.80
N ARG A 90 11.70 9.53 5.52
CA ARG A 90 11.60 9.29 6.97
C ARG A 90 11.58 7.80 7.33
N ARG A 91 10.92 6.98 6.49
CA ARG A 91 10.89 5.53 6.68
C ARG A 91 12.28 4.91 6.52
N VAL A 92 12.97 5.25 5.45
CA VAL A 92 14.33 4.76 5.18
C VAL A 92 15.31 5.20 6.26
N ASP A 93 15.22 6.44 6.76
CA ASP A 93 16.06 6.90 7.86
C ASP A 93 15.91 6.01 9.10
N ARG A 94 14.66 5.70 9.50
CA ARG A 94 14.39 4.79 10.61
C ARG A 94 14.91 3.36 10.33
N LEU A 95 14.68 2.82 9.15
CA LEU A 95 15.16 1.48 8.78
C LEU A 95 16.69 1.40 8.78
N ILE A 96 17.39 2.50 8.47
CA ILE A 96 18.86 2.60 8.59
C ILE A 96 19.27 2.60 10.07
N GLU A 97 18.59 3.37 10.92
CA GLU A 97 18.85 3.38 12.37
C GLU A 97 18.66 1.99 13.00
N GLU A 98 17.71 1.21 12.50
CA GLU A 98 17.47 -0.18 12.91
C GLU A 98 18.43 -1.20 12.24
N GLY A 99 19.28 -0.76 11.30
CA GLY A 99 20.22 -1.61 10.57
C GLY A 99 19.59 -2.55 9.54
N LEU A 100 18.33 -2.30 9.14
CA LEU A 100 17.57 -3.16 8.22
C LEU A 100 17.85 -2.83 6.75
N VAL A 101 18.23 -1.60 6.46
CA VAL A 101 18.64 -1.14 5.13
C VAL A 101 19.88 -0.24 5.26
N GLN A 102 20.54 -0.01 4.14
CA GLN A 102 21.68 0.89 4.02
C GLN A 102 21.55 1.80 2.80
N ARG A 103 22.19 2.97 2.84
CA ARG A 103 22.36 3.81 1.66
C ARG A 103 23.62 3.41 0.93
N THR A 104 23.48 3.09 -0.36
CA THR A 104 24.59 2.88 -1.27
C THR A 104 24.64 4.03 -2.29
N ARG A 105 25.82 4.36 -2.77
CA ARG A 105 25.96 5.34 -3.86
C ARG A 105 25.82 4.59 -5.17
N SER A 106 25.01 5.10 -6.09
CA SER A 106 25.00 4.60 -7.46
C SER A 106 26.32 5.00 -8.13
N ASP A 107 27.17 4.02 -8.43
CA ASP A 107 28.43 4.25 -9.14
C ASP A 107 28.22 4.69 -10.61
N ALA A 108 27.03 4.47 -11.18
CA ALA A 108 26.78 4.71 -12.59
C ALA A 108 26.50 6.17 -12.97
N ASP A 109 25.92 7.01 -12.09
CA ASP A 109 25.48 8.37 -12.44
C ASP A 109 25.74 9.44 -11.37
N GLY A 110 26.17 9.08 -10.17
CA GLY A 110 26.45 10.05 -9.08
C GLY A 110 25.25 10.88 -8.58
N ARG A 111 24.06 10.68 -9.13
CA ARG A 111 22.90 11.56 -8.91
C ARG A 111 21.74 10.91 -8.16
N GLY A 112 21.79 9.64 -7.78
CA GLY A 112 20.70 8.93 -7.14
C GLY A 112 21.10 8.25 -5.83
N VAL A 113 20.25 8.33 -4.82
CA VAL A 113 20.37 7.54 -3.59
C VAL A 113 19.79 6.17 -3.86
N VAL A 114 20.59 5.13 -3.72
CA VAL A 114 20.18 3.72 -3.76
C VAL A 114 20.06 3.21 -2.33
N ILE A 115 19.00 2.45 -2.08
CA ILE A 115 18.73 1.80 -0.81
C ILE A 115 18.95 0.31 -1.00
N GLY A 116 19.83 -0.26 -0.18
CA GLY A 116 20.13 -1.70 -0.16
C GLY A 116 19.55 -2.37 1.06
N LEU A 117 18.98 -3.55 0.88
CA LEU A 117 18.52 -4.44 1.95
C LEU A 117 19.75 -5.07 2.62
N THR A 118 19.80 -5.09 3.94
CA THR A 118 20.84 -5.80 4.68
C THR A 118 20.43 -7.25 4.96
N GLU A 119 21.40 -8.09 5.38
CA GLU A 119 21.07 -9.45 5.84
C GLU A 119 20.13 -9.42 7.06
N THR A 120 20.32 -8.47 7.97
CA THR A 120 19.42 -8.26 9.10
C THR A 120 18.02 -7.88 8.64
N GLY A 121 17.92 -6.99 7.65
CA GLY A 121 16.64 -6.61 7.05
C GLY A 121 15.94 -7.76 6.36
N LEU A 122 16.69 -8.59 5.61
CA LEU A 122 16.14 -9.79 5.00
C LEU A 122 15.65 -10.78 6.05
N GLY A 123 16.44 -11.06 7.08
CA GLY A 123 16.04 -11.94 8.19
C GLY A 123 14.75 -11.45 8.83
N ARG A 124 14.65 -10.14 9.09
CA ARG A 124 13.48 -9.50 9.69
C ARG A 124 12.23 -9.61 8.81
N LEU A 125 12.41 -9.45 7.49
CA LEU A 125 11.35 -9.65 6.51
C LEU A 125 10.87 -11.11 6.51
N LEU A 126 11.78 -12.07 6.43
CA LEU A 126 11.45 -13.50 6.37
C LEU A 126 10.69 -13.99 7.63
N GLU A 127 10.98 -13.44 8.79
CA GLU A 127 10.19 -13.69 10.01
C GLU A 127 8.76 -13.15 9.92
N ALA A 128 8.56 -12.01 9.24
CA ALA A 128 7.28 -11.34 9.16
C ALA A 128 6.37 -11.89 8.04
N VAL A 129 6.93 -12.40 6.93
CA VAL A 129 6.19 -12.92 5.78
C VAL A 129 5.14 -13.97 6.15
N PRO A 130 5.42 -15.04 6.92
CA PRO A 130 4.39 -16.02 7.25
C PRO A 130 3.22 -15.42 8.03
N ILE A 131 3.49 -14.47 8.92
CA ILE A 131 2.47 -13.79 9.72
C ILE A 131 1.58 -12.93 8.84
N HIS A 132 2.19 -12.16 7.93
CA HIS A 132 1.45 -11.36 6.97
C HIS A 132 0.57 -12.21 6.05
N LEU A 133 1.11 -13.30 5.51
CA LEU A 133 0.38 -14.20 4.62
C LEU A 133 -0.76 -14.95 5.34
N GLU A 134 -0.59 -15.32 6.61
CA GLU A 134 -1.67 -15.86 7.43
C GLU A 134 -2.84 -14.85 7.55
N GLY A 135 -2.51 -13.59 7.78
CA GLY A 135 -3.51 -12.51 7.80
C GLY A 135 -4.23 -12.33 6.46
N VAL A 136 -3.48 -12.31 5.36
CA VAL A 136 -4.04 -12.22 4.00
C VAL A 136 -4.96 -13.41 3.71
N SER A 137 -4.55 -14.64 4.06
CA SER A 137 -5.37 -15.84 3.89
C SER A 137 -6.71 -15.69 4.62
N LYS A 138 -6.67 -15.44 5.92
CA LYS A 138 -7.87 -15.37 6.77
C LYS A 138 -8.80 -14.20 6.45
N LEU A 139 -8.24 -13.05 6.13
CA LEU A 139 -9.04 -11.83 5.96
C LEU A 139 -9.53 -11.64 4.53
N PHE A 140 -8.91 -12.27 3.55
CA PHE A 140 -9.22 -12.06 2.14
C PHE A 140 -9.44 -13.39 1.40
N ILE A 141 -8.43 -14.26 1.29
CA ILE A 141 -8.49 -15.43 0.41
C ILE A 141 -9.58 -16.42 0.83
N GLU A 142 -9.65 -16.78 2.13
CA GLU A 142 -10.62 -17.73 2.66
C GLU A 142 -12.08 -17.21 2.69
N ARG A 143 -12.29 -15.93 2.37
CA ARG A 143 -13.64 -15.30 2.35
C ARG A 143 -14.27 -15.25 0.97
N LEU A 144 -13.53 -15.61 -0.05
CA LEU A 144 -13.94 -15.58 -1.44
C LEU A 144 -13.80 -16.99 -2.01
N ASP A 145 -14.69 -17.36 -2.93
CA ASP A 145 -14.52 -18.58 -3.70
C ASP A 145 -13.56 -18.35 -4.89
N ASP A 146 -13.20 -19.44 -5.58
CA ASP A 146 -12.25 -19.42 -6.69
C ASP A 146 -12.73 -18.53 -7.85
N GLU A 147 -14.04 -18.53 -8.15
CA GLU A 147 -14.61 -17.72 -9.22
C GLU A 147 -14.57 -16.22 -8.86
N GLU A 148 -14.88 -15.88 -7.62
CA GLU A 148 -14.80 -14.51 -7.10
C GLU A 148 -13.37 -13.97 -7.13
N LEU A 149 -12.39 -14.80 -6.74
CA LEU A 149 -10.97 -14.45 -6.79
C LEU A 149 -10.51 -14.19 -8.23
N GLU A 150 -10.85 -15.06 -9.20
CA GLU A 150 -10.53 -14.88 -10.60
C GLU A 150 -11.17 -13.62 -11.20
N VAL A 151 -12.44 -13.35 -10.87
CA VAL A 151 -13.15 -12.16 -11.34
C VAL A 151 -12.52 -10.89 -10.78
N LEU A 152 -12.18 -10.90 -9.50
CA LEU A 152 -11.58 -9.76 -8.81
C LEU A 152 -10.18 -9.45 -9.35
N ASP A 153 -9.32 -10.47 -9.51
CA ASP A 153 -7.99 -10.34 -10.10
C ASP A 153 -8.06 -9.69 -11.48
N ARG A 154 -8.84 -10.27 -12.39
CA ARG A 154 -9.04 -9.74 -13.74
C ARG A 154 -9.66 -8.34 -13.78
N ALA A 155 -10.54 -8.00 -12.83
CA ALA A 155 -11.18 -6.70 -12.79
C ALA A 155 -10.24 -5.61 -12.27
N LEU A 156 -9.45 -5.90 -11.23
CA LEU A 156 -8.50 -4.97 -10.65
C LEU A 156 -7.29 -4.74 -11.55
N ASP A 157 -6.84 -5.75 -12.29
CA ASP A 157 -5.79 -5.60 -13.29
C ASP A 157 -6.13 -4.53 -14.34
N LYS A 158 -7.37 -4.50 -14.83
CA LYS A 158 -7.80 -3.47 -15.80
C LYS A 158 -7.70 -2.05 -15.22
N VAL A 159 -7.97 -1.90 -13.93
CA VAL A 159 -7.91 -0.61 -13.26
C VAL A 159 -6.46 -0.19 -12.99
N SER A 160 -5.60 -1.14 -12.57
CA SER A 160 -4.21 -0.85 -12.20
C SER A 160 -3.32 -0.53 -13.40
N LEU A 161 -3.54 -1.16 -14.55
CA LEU A 161 -2.78 -0.91 -15.78
C LEU A 161 -2.98 0.53 -16.33
N ASP A 162 -4.16 1.11 -16.12
CA ASP A 162 -4.47 2.48 -16.55
C ASP A 162 -4.06 3.56 -15.54
N CYS A 163 -3.72 3.17 -14.30
CA CYS A 163 -3.27 4.07 -13.24
C CYS A 163 -1.75 4.30 -13.25
N SER A 164 -1.12 4.42 -14.43
CA SER A 164 0.26 4.88 -14.51
C SER A 164 0.31 6.36 -14.15
N PHE A 165 0.61 6.65 -12.90
CA PHE A 165 0.94 8.01 -12.49
C PHE A 165 2.23 8.42 -13.20
N GLY A 166 2.10 9.28 -14.23
CA GLY A 166 3.19 9.93 -14.93
C GLY A 166 3.98 10.89 -14.04
#